data_eababc15b2537e70680e9e563160d166
#
_entry.id   eababc15b2537e70680e9e563160d166
#
_cell.length_a   1.000
_cell.length_b   1.000
_cell.length_c   1.000
_cell.angle_alpha   90.00
_cell.angle_beta   90.00
_cell.angle_gamma   90.00
#
_symmetry.space_group_name_H-M   'P 1'
#
loop_
_entity.id
_entity.type
_entity.pdbx_description
1 polymer ?
#
loop_
_entity_poly.entity_id
_entity_poly.type
_entity_poly.pdbx_seq_one_letter_code
_entity_poly.pdbx_strand_id
1 'polypeptide(L)'
;MKQIQPDIWQTEVENPAKGLYTHAYLLLRNDGNILFYNTSHIDEIERMTALGGVARHYLSHRDELGDSLNTVAERFGAELGGHVRELEEFSRFRRPTLLFERREMHLGNIEVIPTPGHSPGSTCFYVRSPHGKRYLFTGDTLWFSGNRVLEAAFLSNSDLDAYVKSLETLRALEPDVVISSATGGHGGYGEIASGEWPGHVDRALERLMTRQSNVGA
;
A
#
# COMPACT_ATOMS: atom_id res chain seq x y z
N MET A 1 6.21 10.24 13.33
CA MET A 1 6.26 10.25 11.84
C MET A 1 7.58 10.81 11.33
N LYS A 2 8.09 10.30 10.20
CA LYS A 2 9.33 10.72 9.53
C LYS A 2 9.05 11.11 8.08
N GLN A 3 9.53 12.26 7.63
CA GLN A 3 9.44 12.64 6.21
C GLN A 3 10.42 11.80 5.39
N ILE A 4 9.92 11.15 4.32
CA ILE A 4 10.70 10.28 3.44
C ILE A 4 10.77 10.80 2.00
N GLN A 5 9.79 11.62 1.59
CA GLN A 5 9.75 12.37 0.33
C GLN A 5 9.22 13.77 0.64
N PRO A 6 9.32 14.75 -0.26
CA PRO A 6 8.87 16.13 0.01
C PRO A 6 7.41 16.22 0.50
N ASP A 7 6.56 15.29 0.06
CA ASP A 7 5.13 15.22 0.34
C ASP A 7 4.68 13.91 1.00
N ILE A 8 5.63 13.00 1.40
CA ILE A 8 5.29 11.75 2.08
C ILE A 8 5.95 11.65 3.45
N TRP A 9 5.12 11.33 4.45
CA TRP A 9 5.52 11.02 5.81
C TRP A 9 5.20 9.57 6.15
N GLN A 10 6.17 8.86 6.73
CA GLN A 10 6.06 7.46 7.18
C GLN A 10 5.81 7.43 8.70
N THR A 11 4.93 6.54 9.15
CA THR A 11 4.74 6.26 10.59
C THR A 11 5.94 5.53 11.19
N GLU A 12 6.03 5.50 12.52
CA GLU A 12 6.90 4.57 13.21
C GLU A 12 6.56 3.12 12.80
N VAL A 13 7.58 2.25 12.91
CA VAL A 13 7.45 0.85 12.53
C VAL A 13 6.56 0.09 13.51
N GLU A 14 5.69 -0.76 13.00
CA GLU A 14 4.97 -1.78 13.76
C GLU A 14 5.56 -3.15 13.46
N ASN A 15 5.47 -4.07 14.42
CA ASN A 15 5.92 -5.44 14.26
C ASN A 15 4.79 -6.41 14.66
N PRO A 16 3.81 -6.62 13.77
CA PRO A 16 2.64 -7.46 14.06
C PRO A 16 2.99 -8.94 14.19
N ALA A 17 4.10 -9.38 13.58
CA ALA A 17 4.62 -10.74 13.71
C ALA A 17 6.14 -10.76 13.57
N LYS A 18 6.78 -11.82 14.05
CA LYS A 18 8.25 -11.98 13.97
C LYS A 18 8.73 -11.88 12.52
N GLY A 19 9.61 -10.89 12.26
CA GLY A 19 10.20 -10.66 10.94
C GLY A 19 9.27 -9.94 9.95
N LEU A 20 8.08 -9.52 10.38
CA LEU A 20 7.15 -8.72 9.61
C LEU A 20 7.05 -7.33 10.23
N TYR A 21 7.31 -6.31 9.44
CA TYR A 21 7.25 -4.91 9.85
C TYR A 21 6.28 -4.16 8.95
N THR A 22 5.48 -3.25 9.52
CA THR A 22 4.49 -2.47 8.78
C THR A 22 4.62 -0.99 9.04
N HIS A 23 4.17 -0.20 8.08
CA HIS A 23 4.08 1.25 8.14
C HIS A 23 2.82 1.74 7.44
N ALA A 24 2.29 2.86 7.89
CA ALA A 24 1.38 3.68 7.11
C ALA A 24 2.09 4.94 6.58
N TYR A 25 1.53 5.56 5.54
CA TYR A 25 2.15 6.70 4.87
C TYR A 25 1.13 7.80 4.64
N LEU A 26 1.45 9.01 5.09
CA LEU A 26 0.63 10.20 4.86
C LEU A 26 1.17 10.98 3.67
N LEU A 27 0.38 11.06 2.61
CA LEU A 27 0.64 11.93 1.46
C LEU A 27 0.02 13.29 1.71
N LEU A 28 0.87 14.32 1.78
CA LEU A 28 0.44 15.70 1.95
C LEU A 28 -0.10 16.27 0.64
N ARG A 29 -1.26 16.94 0.70
CA ARG A 29 -1.94 17.53 -0.43
C ARG A 29 -2.66 18.81 -0.02
N ASN A 30 -2.78 19.77 -0.97
CA ASN A 30 -3.52 21.02 -0.74
C ASN A 30 -5.04 20.82 -0.62
N ASP A 31 -5.58 19.75 -1.21
CA ASP A 31 -7.00 19.40 -1.25
C ASP A 31 -7.39 18.28 -0.25
N GLY A 32 -6.57 18.09 0.78
CA GLY A 32 -6.73 17.12 1.85
C GLY A 32 -5.80 15.91 1.73
N ASN A 33 -5.10 15.61 2.83
CA ASN A 33 -4.11 14.54 2.90
C ASN A 33 -4.73 13.16 2.78
N ILE A 34 -3.94 12.21 2.28
CA ILE A 34 -4.34 10.81 2.16
C ILE A 34 -3.41 9.95 3.01
N LEU A 35 -3.99 9.15 3.89
CA LEU A 35 -3.30 8.09 4.59
C LEU A 35 -3.41 6.81 3.75
N PHE A 36 -2.28 6.26 3.34
CA PHE A 36 -2.18 4.94 2.73
C PHE A 36 -1.81 3.92 3.79
N TYR A 37 -2.47 2.74 3.72
CA TYR A 37 -2.35 1.65 4.68
C TYR A 37 -2.85 2.04 6.07
N ASN A 38 -2.68 1.18 7.06
CA ASN A 38 -3.17 1.44 8.41
C ASN A 38 -2.03 1.38 9.44
N THR A 39 -2.25 2.01 10.59
CA THR A 39 -1.37 1.94 11.75
C THR A 39 -2.20 1.81 13.03
N SER A 40 -1.72 1.01 13.97
CA SER A 40 -2.31 0.91 15.31
C SER A 40 -1.72 1.94 16.29
N HIS A 41 -0.68 2.67 15.89
CA HIS A 41 -0.02 3.67 16.73
C HIS A 41 -0.88 4.94 16.87
N ILE A 42 -1.62 5.03 17.97
CA ILE A 42 -2.50 6.18 18.27
C ILE A 42 -1.71 7.49 18.29
N ASP A 43 -0.50 7.51 18.86
CA ASP A 43 0.36 8.69 18.91
C ASP A 43 0.76 9.17 17.49
N GLU A 44 0.93 8.25 16.53
CA GLU A 44 1.20 8.61 15.14
C GLU A 44 -0.04 9.23 14.48
N ILE A 45 -1.23 8.69 14.75
CA ILE A 45 -2.51 9.27 14.28
C ILE A 45 -2.67 10.68 14.87
N GLU A 46 -2.37 10.88 16.15
CA GLU A 46 -2.40 12.21 16.77
C GLU A 46 -1.44 13.20 16.09
N ARG A 47 -0.22 12.76 15.76
CA ARG A 47 0.78 13.60 15.07
C ARG A 47 0.34 14.05 13.68
N MET A 48 -0.53 13.31 12.99
CA MET A 48 -1.09 13.69 11.69
C MET A 48 -1.89 15.01 11.78
N THR A 49 -2.40 15.36 12.96
CA THR A 49 -3.08 16.66 13.19
C THR A 49 -2.19 17.84 12.84
N ALA A 50 -0.91 17.80 13.26
CA ALA A 50 0.05 18.87 12.98
C ALA A 50 0.44 18.96 11.49
N LEU A 51 0.17 17.90 10.72
CA LEU A 51 0.40 17.83 9.27
C LEU A 51 -0.85 18.16 8.45
N GLY A 52 -1.95 18.61 9.08
CA GLY A 52 -3.20 18.97 8.41
C GLY A 52 -4.27 17.87 8.43
N GLY A 53 -4.07 16.80 9.23
CA GLY A 53 -5.02 15.70 9.38
C GLY A 53 -5.08 14.76 8.18
N VAL A 54 -6.16 13.97 8.12
CA VAL A 54 -6.42 12.94 7.10
C VAL A 54 -7.79 13.20 6.48
N ALA A 55 -7.85 13.47 5.19
CA ALA A 55 -9.13 13.62 4.47
C ALA A 55 -9.61 12.28 3.90
N ARG A 56 -8.71 11.42 3.50
CA ARG A 56 -9.01 10.09 2.95
C ARG A 56 -8.03 9.06 3.51
N HIS A 57 -8.54 7.86 3.76
CA HIS A 57 -7.77 6.72 4.25
C HIS A 57 -7.92 5.57 3.25
N TYR A 58 -6.89 5.29 2.46
CA TYR A 58 -6.90 4.29 1.40
C TYR A 58 -6.18 3.03 1.86
N LEU A 59 -6.92 1.92 1.95
CA LEU A 59 -6.36 0.61 2.21
C LEU A 59 -6.12 -0.15 0.91
N SER A 60 -5.03 -0.86 0.86
CA SER A 60 -4.69 -1.69 -0.30
C SER A 60 -5.39 -3.05 -0.26
N HIS A 61 -5.64 -3.60 0.94
CA HIS A 61 -6.27 -4.92 1.11
C HIS A 61 -6.72 -5.17 2.56
N ARG A 62 -7.37 -6.31 2.77
CA ARG A 62 -8.01 -6.71 4.04
C ARG A 62 -7.07 -6.90 5.22
N ASP A 63 -5.80 -7.24 5.00
CA ASP A 63 -4.86 -7.53 6.10
C ASP A 63 -4.41 -6.25 6.84
N GLU A 64 -4.77 -5.08 6.30
CA GLU A 64 -4.56 -3.76 6.92
C GLU A 64 -5.73 -3.36 7.86
N LEU A 65 -6.75 -4.19 8.01
CA LEU A 65 -7.93 -3.87 8.82
C LEU A 65 -7.61 -3.89 10.32
N GLY A 66 -8.20 -2.95 11.06
CA GLY A 66 -8.04 -2.85 12.51
C GLY A 66 -8.92 -1.76 13.10
N ASP A 67 -9.01 -1.73 14.44
CA ASP A 67 -9.88 -0.79 15.19
C ASP A 67 -9.49 0.67 14.98
N SER A 68 -8.22 0.94 14.68
CA SER A 68 -7.71 2.29 14.40
C SER A 68 -8.35 2.98 13.19
N LEU A 69 -9.01 2.23 12.29
CA LEU A 69 -9.84 2.80 11.22
C LEU A 69 -10.94 3.72 11.77
N ASN A 70 -11.53 3.33 12.91
CA ASN A 70 -12.53 4.16 13.60
C ASN A 70 -11.88 5.40 14.20
N THR A 71 -10.71 5.25 14.83
CA THR A 71 -9.95 6.38 15.41
C THR A 71 -9.63 7.44 14.35
N VAL A 72 -9.10 7.03 13.18
CA VAL A 72 -8.81 7.95 12.07
C VAL A 72 -10.07 8.66 11.57
N ALA A 73 -11.14 7.90 11.39
CA ALA A 73 -12.39 8.46 10.90
C ALA A 73 -13.07 9.41 11.91
N GLU A 74 -13.09 9.07 13.18
CA GLU A 74 -13.68 9.90 14.25
C GLU A 74 -12.87 11.18 14.47
N ARG A 75 -11.54 11.07 14.39
CA ARG A 75 -10.68 12.23 14.62
C ARG A 75 -10.69 13.22 13.47
N PHE A 76 -10.68 12.75 12.23
CA PHE A 76 -10.47 13.60 11.06
C PHE A 76 -11.68 13.68 10.12
N GLY A 77 -12.72 12.88 10.33
CA GLY A 77 -13.81 12.74 9.36
C GLY A 77 -13.37 12.07 8.05
N ALA A 78 -12.29 11.30 8.08
CA ALA A 78 -11.68 10.71 6.89
C ALA A 78 -12.62 9.73 6.19
N GLU A 79 -12.71 9.85 4.86
CA GLU A 79 -13.40 8.88 3.99
C GLU A 79 -12.53 7.62 3.85
N LEU A 80 -13.07 6.45 4.20
CA LEU A 80 -12.37 5.19 4.04
C LEU A 80 -12.56 4.65 2.62
N GLY A 81 -11.44 4.35 1.96
CA GLY A 81 -11.38 3.72 0.64
C GLY A 81 -10.92 2.26 0.71
N GLY A 82 -11.60 1.38 -0.02
CA GLY A 82 -11.28 -0.03 -0.12
C GLY A 82 -11.96 -0.71 -1.30
N HIS A 83 -11.45 -1.88 -1.71
CA HIS A 83 -11.96 -2.58 -2.89
C HIS A 83 -13.27 -3.31 -2.60
N VAL A 84 -14.23 -3.27 -3.55
CA VAL A 84 -15.56 -3.88 -3.41
C VAL A 84 -15.54 -5.37 -3.10
N ARG A 85 -14.51 -6.11 -3.57
CA ARG A 85 -14.37 -7.56 -3.34
C ARG A 85 -14.00 -7.93 -1.90
N GLU A 86 -13.69 -6.95 -1.06
CA GLU A 86 -13.34 -7.13 0.36
C GLU A 86 -14.31 -6.39 1.29
N LEU A 87 -15.43 -5.94 0.73
CA LEU A 87 -16.42 -5.15 1.47
C LEU A 87 -16.96 -5.88 2.71
N GLU A 88 -17.05 -7.21 2.67
CA GLU A 88 -17.50 -8.01 3.81
C GLU A 88 -16.50 -7.93 4.97
N GLU A 89 -15.20 -8.13 4.69
CA GLU A 89 -14.14 -8.06 5.69
C GLU A 89 -14.01 -6.63 6.25
N PHE A 90 -14.00 -5.63 5.40
CA PHE A 90 -13.98 -4.24 5.80
C PHE A 90 -15.14 -3.90 6.74
N SER A 91 -16.35 -4.38 6.42
CA SER A 91 -17.57 -4.05 7.18
C SER A 91 -17.55 -4.58 8.62
N ARG A 92 -16.64 -5.49 8.95
CA ARG A 92 -16.45 -5.98 10.34
C ARG A 92 -15.76 -4.95 11.23
N PHE A 93 -15.00 -4.03 10.64
CA PHE A 93 -14.29 -2.94 11.33
C PHE A 93 -14.93 -1.60 11.01
N ARG A 94 -14.92 -1.21 9.75
CA ARG A 94 -15.54 0.00 9.24
C ARG A 94 -15.88 -0.16 7.76
N ARG A 95 -17.13 0.14 7.40
CA ARG A 95 -17.56 0.09 6.00
C ARG A 95 -16.91 1.21 5.19
N PRO A 96 -16.24 0.92 4.06
CA PRO A 96 -15.71 1.94 3.17
C PRO A 96 -16.82 2.80 2.57
N THR A 97 -16.57 4.09 2.42
CA THR A 97 -17.42 5.05 1.72
C THR A 97 -16.95 5.31 0.28
N LEU A 98 -15.67 5.06 0.01
CA LEU A 98 -15.08 5.10 -1.32
C LEU A 98 -14.76 3.66 -1.76
N LEU A 99 -15.48 3.18 -2.78
CA LEU A 99 -15.31 1.80 -3.26
C LEU A 99 -14.47 1.79 -4.53
N PHE A 100 -13.37 1.03 -4.49
CA PHE A 100 -12.53 0.74 -5.65
C PHE A 100 -13.10 -0.49 -6.36
N GLU A 101 -13.24 -0.45 -7.66
CA GLU A 101 -13.77 -1.56 -8.44
C GLU A 101 -12.94 -1.82 -9.70
N ARG A 102 -12.44 -0.74 -10.30
CA ARG A 102 -11.71 -0.76 -11.57
C ARG A 102 -10.53 0.19 -11.54
N ARG A 103 -9.68 0.10 -12.54
CA ARG A 103 -8.60 1.07 -12.74
C ARG A 103 -9.19 2.43 -13.07
N GLU A 104 -8.90 3.44 -12.25
CA GLU A 104 -9.45 4.78 -12.39
C GLU A 104 -8.55 5.84 -11.77
N MET A 105 -8.74 7.09 -12.19
CA MET A 105 -7.99 8.24 -11.70
C MET A 105 -8.75 8.94 -10.58
N HIS A 106 -8.15 9.05 -9.40
CA HIS A 106 -8.64 9.82 -8.28
C HIS A 106 -7.86 11.14 -8.15
N LEU A 107 -8.58 12.21 -7.81
CA LEU A 107 -8.00 13.51 -7.47
C LEU A 107 -7.01 14.05 -8.53
N GLY A 108 -7.14 13.60 -9.77
CA GLY A 108 -6.37 14.06 -10.92
C GLY A 108 -4.93 13.52 -11.02
N ASN A 109 -4.38 12.90 -9.97
CA ASN A 109 -2.99 12.43 -9.98
C ASN A 109 -2.74 11.11 -9.25
N ILE A 110 -3.78 10.43 -8.77
CA ILE A 110 -3.69 9.13 -8.11
C ILE A 110 -4.43 8.11 -8.95
N GLU A 111 -3.72 7.20 -9.56
CA GLU A 111 -4.31 6.11 -10.30
C GLU A 111 -4.52 4.93 -9.35
N VAL A 112 -5.78 4.56 -9.13
CA VAL A 112 -6.18 3.36 -8.39
C VAL A 112 -6.12 2.18 -9.34
N ILE A 113 -5.35 1.17 -9.00
CA ILE A 113 -5.08 0.01 -9.88
C ILE A 113 -5.41 -1.26 -9.09
N PRO A 114 -6.57 -1.91 -9.35
CA PRO A 114 -6.85 -3.23 -8.79
C PRO A 114 -5.76 -4.23 -9.21
N THR A 115 -5.20 -4.92 -8.23
CA THR A 115 -4.13 -5.91 -8.40
C THR A 115 -4.46 -7.19 -7.63
N PRO A 116 -5.58 -7.88 -7.99
CA PRO A 116 -5.96 -9.12 -7.31
C PRO A 116 -4.86 -10.16 -7.42
N GLY A 117 -4.76 -11.01 -6.39
CA GLY A 117 -3.77 -12.09 -6.36
C GLY A 117 -3.35 -12.40 -4.94
N HIS A 118 -2.71 -11.46 -4.22
CA HIS A 118 -2.45 -11.58 -2.79
C HIS A 118 -3.76 -11.76 -2.02
N SER A 119 -4.69 -10.87 -2.25
CA SER A 119 -6.10 -11.00 -1.84
C SER A 119 -7.03 -10.63 -3.01
N PRO A 120 -8.33 -10.98 -2.96
CA PRO A 120 -9.27 -10.70 -4.06
C PRO A 120 -9.43 -9.22 -4.41
N GLY A 121 -9.24 -8.33 -3.44
CA GLY A 121 -9.39 -6.88 -3.59
C GLY A 121 -8.09 -6.11 -3.47
N SER A 122 -6.93 -6.77 -3.53
CA SER A 122 -5.65 -6.05 -3.52
C SER A 122 -5.63 -4.94 -4.56
N THR A 123 -5.12 -3.79 -4.16
CA THR A 123 -5.13 -2.55 -4.94
C THR A 123 -3.82 -1.81 -4.75
N CYS A 124 -3.18 -1.41 -5.85
CA CYS A 124 -2.04 -0.51 -5.84
C CYS A 124 -2.47 0.93 -6.16
N PHE A 125 -1.67 1.91 -5.72
CA PHE A 125 -1.94 3.32 -6.00
C PHE A 125 -0.70 3.94 -6.64
N TYR A 126 -0.86 4.46 -7.86
CA TYR A 126 0.21 5.12 -8.60
C TYR A 126 0.01 6.64 -8.56
N VAL A 127 0.88 7.33 -7.85
CA VAL A 127 0.76 8.75 -7.53
C VAL A 127 1.76 9.55 -8.33
N ARG A 128 1.31 10.55 -9.07
CA ARG A 128 2.16 11.55 -9.73
C ARG A 128 2.31 12.75 -8.80
N SER A 129 3.44 12.81 -8.08
CA SER A 129 3.73 13.92 -7.16
C SER A 129 3.94 15.24 -7.91
N PRO A 130 3.45 16.36 -7.37
CA PRO A 130 3.79 17.69 -7.89
C PRO A 130 5.28 18.03 -7.75
N HIS A 131 6.03 17.25 -6.96
CA HIS A 131 7.48 17.37 -6.80
C HIS A 131 8.29 16.60 -7.86
N GLY A 132 7.62 16.06 -8.90
CA GLY A 132 8.22 15.44 -10.08
C GLY A 132 8.50 13.95 -9.96
N LYS A 133 8.32 13.32 -8.79
CA LYS A 133 8.45 11.86 -8.63
C LYS A 133 7.12 11.13 -8.80
N ARG A 134 7.21 9.86 -9.22
CA ARG A 134 6.09 8.94 -9.33
C ARG A 134 6.21 7.88 -8.23
N TYR A 135 5.24 7.82 -7.35
CA TYR A 135 5.20 6.86 -6.25
C TYR A 135 4.27 5.71 -6.59
N LEU A 136 4.69 4.48 -6.31
CA LEU A 136 3.84 3.30 -6.42
C LEU A 136 3.67 2.68 -5.02
N PHE A 137 2.49 2.83 -4.47
CA PHE A 137 2.06 2.14 -3.25
C PHE A 137 1.55 0.76 -3.65
N THR A 138 2.25 -0.27 -3.23
CA THR A 138 2.03 -1.65 -3.69
C THR A 138 1.23 -2.52 -2.73
N GLY A 139 0.99 -2.03 -1.50
CA GLY A 139 0.48 -2.91 -0.44
C GLY A 139 1.38 -4.14 -0.30
N ASP A 140 0.76 -5.31 -0.25
CA ASP A 140 1.44 -6.61 -0.22
C ASP A 140 1.52 -7.28 -1.61
N THR A 141 1.02 -6.62 -2.67
CA THR A 141 1.21 -7.10 -4.05
C THR A 141 2.70 -7.20 -4.39
N LEU A 142 3.50 -6.23 -3.94
CA LEU A 142 4.96 -6.29 -3.92
C LEU A 142 5.47 -5.70 -2.61
N TRP A 143 6.26 -6.44 -1.88
CA TRP A 143 6.83 -6.04 -0.60
C TRP A 143 8.35 -6.18 -0.59
N PHE A 144 9.03 -5.43 0.27
CA PHE A 144 10.47 -5.54 0.44
C PHE A 144 10.80 -6.67 1.41
N SER A 145 11.43 -7.75 0.95
CA SER A 145 11.98 -8.80 1.81
C SER A 145 13.11 -8.29 2.71
N GLY A 146 13.55 -9.11 3.65
CA GLY A 146 14.66 -8.76 4.56
C GLY A 146 15.97 -8.37 3.84
N ASN A 147 16.16 -8.83 2.60
CA ASN A 147 17.27 -8.48 1.74
C ASN A 147 16.99 -7.27 0.82
N ARG A 148 15.88 -6.54 1.07
CA ARG A 148 15.43 -5.40 0.27
C ARG A 148 15.14 -5.73 -1.21
N VAL A 149 14.82 -6.98 -1.49
CA VAL A 149 14.35 -7.42 -2.81
C VAL A 149 12.83 -7.32 -2.84
N LEU A 150 12.28 -6.82 -3.94
CA LEU A 150 10.83 -6.83 -4.15
C LEU A 150 10.35 -8.24 -4.47
N GLU A 151 9.40 -8.71 -3.70
CA GLU A 151 8.80 -10.04 -3.82
C GLU A 151 7.27 -9.93 -3.75
N ALA A 152 6.57 -10.89 -4.38
CA ALA A 152 5.14 -11.05 -4.22
C ALA A 152 4.83 -11.72 -2.86
N ALA A 153 3.92 -11.17 -2.08
CA ALA A 153 3.46 -11.79 -0.83
C ALA A 153 2.39 -12.85 -1.15
N PHE A 154 2.82 -14.09 -1.43
CA PHE A 154 1.92 -15.17 -1.81
C PHE A 154 1.53 -16.02 -0.59
N LEU A 155 0.24 -16.05 -0.27
CA LEU A 155 -0.35 -16.79 0.85
C LEU A 155 -1.07 -18.03 0.34
N SER A 156 -1.49 -18.90 1.26
CA SER A 156 -2.22 -20.15 0.93
C SER A 156 -3.58 -19.90 0.24
N ASN A 157 -4.18 -18.75 0.45
CA ASN A 157 -5.44 -18.30 -0.15
C ASN A 157 -5.28 -17.31 -1.30
N SER A 158 -4.05 -17.07 -1.75
CA SER A 158 -3.76 -16.21 -2.90
C SER A 158 -4.10 -16.90 -4.22
N ASP A 159 -4.50 -16.10 -5.22
CA ASP A 159 -4.80 -16.54 -6.59
C ASP A 159 -3.59 -16.29 -7.50
N LEU A 160 -2.90 -17.36 -7.92
CA LEU A 160 -1.69 -17.26 -8.71
C LEU A 160 -1.93 -16.61 -10.09
N ASP A 161 -3.01 -17.02 -10.78
CA ASP A 161 -3.27 -16.52 -12.14
C ASP A 161 -3.65 -15.04 -12.14
N ALA A 162 -4.42 -14.62 -11.14
CA ALA A 162 -4.73 -13.20 -10.94
C ALA A 162 -3.48 -12.42 -10.55
N TYR A 163 -2.62 -12.98 -9.71
CA TYR A 163 -1.38 -12.34 -9.27
C TYR A 163 -0.42 -12.07 -10.44
N VAL A 164 -0.19 -13.07 -11.29
CA VAL A 164 0.65 -12.93 -12.49
C VAL A 164 0.17 -11.77 -13.36
N LYS A 165 -1.14 -11.71 -13.68
CA LYS A 165 -1.74 -10.63 -14.47
C LYS A 165 -1.59 -9.26 -13.81
N SER A 166 -1.69 -9.21 -12.49
CA SER A 166 -1.49 -7.99 -11.71
C SER A 166 -0.06 -7.50 -11.80
N LEU A 167 0.93 -8.37 -11.66
CA LEU A 167 2.34 -8.02 -11.80
C LEU A 167 2.68 -7.59 -13.24
N GLU A 168 2.13 -8.25 -14.26
CA GLU A 168 2.26 -7.83 -15.66
C GLU A 168 1.70 -6.41 -15.88
N THR A 169 0.58 -6.09 -15.24
CA THR A 169 0.00 -4.74 -15.27
C THR A 169 0.93 -3.71 -14.62
N LEU A 170 1.50 -4.03 -13.46
CA LEU A 170 2.43 -3.15 -12.76
C LEU A 170 3.75 -2.99 -13.51
N ARG A 171 4.21 -4.02 -14.24
CA ARG A 171 5.45 -3.99 -15.03
C ARG A 171 5.50 -2.86 -16.05
N ALA A 172 4.35 -2.45 -16.57
CA ALA A 172 4.22 -1.37 -17.55
C ALA A 172 4.32 0.04 -16.95
N LEU A 173 4.39 0.16 -15.63
CA LEU A 173 4.55 1.44 -14.95
C LEU A 173 6.03 1.87 -14.92
N GLU A 174 6.26 3.10 -14.52
CA GLU A 174 7.62 3.66 -14.34
C GLU A 174 7.70 4.42 -13.00
N PRO A 175 7.61 3.72 -11.85
CA PRO A 175 7.75 4.38 -10.57
C PRO A 175 9.19 4.83 -10.30
N ASP A 176 9.34 5.97 -9.63
CA ASP A 176 10.61 6.45 -9.11
C ASP A 176 10.84 6.00 -7.66
N VAL A 177 9.73 5.73 -6.94
CA VAL A 177 9.74 5.21 -5.57
C VAL A 177 8.64 4.16 -5.42
N VAL A 178 8.98 3.00 -4.86
CA VAL A 178 8.02 1.95 -4.48
C VAL A 178 7.85 1.96 -2.98
N ILE A 179 6.62 1.81 -2.51
CA ILE A 179 6.23 1.89 -1.10
C ILE A 179 5.29 0.72 -0.80
N SER A 180 5.73 -0.20 0.05
CA SER A 180 4.92 -1.35 0.49
C SER A 180 4.30 -1.12 1.87
N SER A 181 3.20 -1.79 2.17
CA SER A 181 2.58 -1.77 3.50
C SER A 181 3.41 -2.56 4.50
N ALA A 182 3.87 -3.73 4.09
CA ALA A 182 4.71 -4.63 4.87
C ALA A 182 6.14 -4.72 4.32
N THR A 183 7.07 -5.12 5.20
CA THR A 183 8.48 -5.37 4.86
C THR A 183 9.08 -6.43 5.78
N GLY A 184 10.04 -7.20 5.28
CA GLY A 184 10.85 -8.15 6.06
C GLY A 184 12.02 -7.50 6.82
N GLY A 185 12.16 -6.16 6.76
CA GLY A 185 13.21 -5.39 7.42
C GLY A 185 12.75 -3.96 7.69
N HIS A 186 13.65 -3.11 8.19
CA HIS A 186 13.32 -1.71 8.42
C HIS A 186 13.26 -0.91 7.12
N GLY A 187 12.17 -0.20 6.90
CA GLY A 187 11.92 0.69 5.77
C GLY A 187 11.16 0.01 4.62
N GLY A 188 9.84 0.23 4.57
CA GLY A 188 8.94 -0.31 3.54
C GLY A 188 8.94 0.50 2.23
N TYR A 189 10.02 1.20 1.87
CA TYR A 189 10.12 1.96 0.62
C TYR A 189 11.53 1.88 0.01
N GLY A 190 11.61 2.11 -1.30
CA GLY A 190 12.87 2.16 -2.02
C GLY A 190 12.78 2.99 -3.30
N GLU A 191 13.86 3.68 -3.63
CA GLU A 191 14.00 4.38 -4.92
C GLU A 191 14.33 3.36 -6.02
N ILE A 192 13.77 3.58 -7.20
CA ILE A 192 13.98 2.76 -8.39
C ILE A 192 14.74 3.60 -9.42
N ALA A 193 15.86 3.10 -9.87
CA ALA A 193 16.60 3.77 -10.92
C ALA A 193 15.85 3.67 -12.27
N SER A 194 16.05 4.68 -13.11
CA SER A 194 15.36 4.74 -14.40
C SER A 194 15.64 3.48 -15.24
N GLY A 195 14.58 2.86 -15.73
CA GLY A 195 14.63 1.65 -16.56
C GLY A 195 14.80 0.33 -15.78
N GLU A 196 14.98 0.35 -14.46
CA GLU A 196 15.19 -0.88 -13.66
C GLU A 196 13.87 -1.53 -13.21
N TRP A 197 12.78 -0.79 -13.21
CA TRP A 197 11.49 -1.28 -12.72
C TRP A 197 11.02 -2.59 -13.36
N PRO A 198 11.04 -2.77 -14.70
CA PRO A 198 10.63 -4.03 -15.31
C PRO A 198 11.43 -5.22 -14.77
N GLY A 199 12.75 -5.06 -14.56
CA GLY A 199 13.60 -6.11 -14.02
C GLY A 199 13.28 -6.48 -12.56
N HIS A 200 12.79 -5.53 -11.74
CA HIS A 200 12.31 -5.85 -10.40
C HIS A 200 11.04 -6.70 -10.46
N VAL A 201 10.09 -6.35 -11.33
CA VAL A 201 8.84 -7.11 -11.49
C VAL A 201 9.11 -8.49 -12.10
N ASP A 202 9.99 -8.59 -13.11
CA ASP A 202 10.36 -9.87 -13.73
C ASP A 202 10.94 -10.84 -12.70
N ARG A 203 11.82 -10.38 -11.82
CA ARG A 203 12.35 -11.21 -10.70
C ARG A 203 11.28 -11.63 -9.71
N ALA A 204 10.34 -10.74 -9.38
CA ALA A 204 9.22 -11.09 -8.50
C ALA A 204 8.30 -12.14 -9.14
N LEU A 205 8.01 -12.02 -10.45
CA LEU A 205 7.26 -13.01 -11.23
C LEU A 205 7.97 -14.36 -11.26
N GLU A 206 9.27 -14.41 -11.53
CA GLU A 206 10.05 -15.65 -11.55
C GLU A 206 9.99 -16.35 -10.20
N ARG A 207 10.19 -15.61 -9.10
CA ARG A 207 10.13 -16.17 -7.74
C ARG A 207 8.72 -16.65 -7.39
N LEU A 208 7.68 -15.92 -7.78
CA LEU A 208 6.28 -16.31 -7.61
C LEU A 208 6.00 -17.63 -8.35
N MET A 209 6.38 -17.74 -9.60
CA MET A 209 6.15 -18.93 -10.44
C MET A 209 6.93 -20.16 -9.94
N THR A 210 8.10 -19.97 -9.37
CA THR A 210 8.91 -21.05 -8.78
C THR A 210 8.55 -21.33 -7.32
N ARG A 211 7.52 -20.66 -6.77
CA ARG A 211 7.08 -20.77 -5.37
C ARG A 211 8.18 -20.47 -4.35
N GLN A 212 9.14 -19.64 -4.71
CA GLN A 212 10.18 -19.13 -3.80
C GLN A 212 9.70 -17.88 -3.03
N SER A 213 8.55 -17.33 -3.37
CA SER A 213 7.89 -16.24 -2.67
C SER A 213 6.89 -16.82 -1.68
N ASN A 214 7.33 -17.11 -0.47
CA ASN A 214 6.44 -17.51 0.63
C ASN A 214 6.66 -16.58 1.81
N VAL A 215 5.65 -15.81 2.16
CA VAL A 215 5.53 -15.16 3.46
C VAL A 215 4.95 -16.20 4.40
N GLY A 216 5.76 -16.73 5.29
CA GLY A 216 5.30 -17.62 6.36
C GLY A 216 5.51 -19.12 6.13
N ALA A 217 6.70 -19.53 5.69
CA ALA A 217 7.19 -20.88 5.92
C ALA A 217 8.01 -20.93 7.21
#